data_4b603de6207a70d52c6fc189edc719ad
#
_entry.id   4b603de6207a70d52c6fc189edc719ad
#
_cell.length_a   1.000
_cell.length_b   1.000
_cell.length_c   1.000
_cell.angle_alpha   90.00
_cell.angle_beta   90.00
_cell.angle_gamma   90.00
#
_symmetry.space_group_name_H-M   'P 1'
#
loop_
_entity.id
_entity.type
_entity.pdbx_description
1 polymer ?
#
loop_
_entity_poly.entity_id
_entity_poly.type
_entity_poly.pdbx_seq_one_letter_code
_entity_poly.pdbx_strand_id
1 'polypeptide(L)'
;MKLKLSYKIFAAIALTSLLVVALMVGLIRFYVARNFADYANQSLLERYSDIADALAAEYQTSKGWQALKNNPDRWEEILQANLPRKDFDIPGPPDRPPEIKSEISGGTDQDLPSLRFSRRIQRLARRLVLFDAAKQHIAGGRTKASSDGYTLQAIVVDDQIVGWLGLNKREHLTNPLAVEFLKQQTQILYIIGGGILLLAAVVAFFLSRHLLEPVRRLTAGTRALASRQFDTRITVESKDELGQLAADFNTMAETLEKYEGMRRQWIADIAHELRTPLSILLGEIEALKDGVRAVNLDSLVSLHSEARHLSKIVNDLHELSLADTATLSIKKEPIDPVAVLNKTLGHFKQRFAENQITIENHLEGQPPIIIIGDADRLQQLFSNLLENTLHYADAPGTLQIGQERSANQWVLFFEDSGPGVPEDALDHLFDRLYRVDRSRNHTKGGSGLGLSICKSIVNGLGGEIRATNAASGGLRIEIEFPFNQEKD
;
A
#
# COMPACT_ATOMS: atom_id res chain seq x y z
N MET A 1 -16.54 9.38 -18.03
CA MET A 1 -15.36 8.49 -18.15
C MET A 1 -14.54 8.57 -16.87
N LYS A 2 -14.37 7.46 -16.11
CA LYS A 2 -13.49 7.45 -14.93
C LYS A 2 -12.04 7.36 -15.41
N LEU A 3 -11.27 8.43 -15.27
CA LEU A 3 -9.84 8.43 -15.58
C LEU A 3 -9.12 7.31 -14.78
N LYS A 4 -8.27 6.53 -15.45
CA LYS A 4 -7.46 5.49 -14.79
C LYS A 4 -6.54 6.15 -13.75
N LEU A 5 -6.26 5.46 -12.65
CA LEU A 5 -5.44 5.97 -11.53
C LEU A 5 -4.06 6.47 -11.99
N SER A 6 -3.45 5.80 -13.01
CA SER A 6 -2.20 6.25 -13.63
C SER A 6 -2.25 7.68 -14.16
N TYR A 7 -3.33 8.02 -14.87
CA TYR A 7 -3.48 9.38 -15.40
C TYR A 7 -3.69 10.41 -14.30
N LYS A 8 -4.35 10.02 -13.19
CA LYS A 8 -4.54 10.93 -12.05
C LYS A 8 -3.21 11.23 -11.35
N ILE A 9 -2.38 10.20 -11.11
CA ILE A 9 -1.07 10.38 -10.48
C ILE A 9 -0.13 11.15 -11.39
N PHE A 10 -0.06 10.78 -12.68
CA PHE A 10 0.74 11.51 -13.66
C PHE A 10 0.31 12.99 -13.74
N ALA A 11 -0.99 13.26 -13.86
CA ALA A 11 -1.52 14.63 -13.92
C ALA A 11 -1.24 15.41 -12.63
N ALA A 12 -1.34 14.78 -11.45
CA ALA A 12 -1.03 15.42 -10.18
C ALA A 12 0.45 15.82 -10.11
N ILE A 13 1.38 14.92 -10.45
CA ILE A 13 2.82 15.22 -10.46
C ILE A 13 3.15 16.29 -11.52
N ALA A 14 2.60 16.18 -12.73
CA ALA A 14 2.84 17.15 -13.78
C ALA A 14 2.29 18.53 -13.41
N LEU A 15 1.10 18.62 -12.82
CA LEU A 15 0.48 19.87 -12.38
C LEU A 15 1.26 20.54 -11.25
N THR A 16 1.67 19.76 -10.23
CA THR A 16 2.47 20.29 -9.11
C THR A 16 3.84 20.77 -9.61
N SER A 17 4.51 20.01 -10.47
CA SER A 17 5.79 20.41 -11.08
C SER A 17 5.64 21.69 -11.93
N LEU A 18 4.59 21.79 -12.71
CA LEU A 18 4.28 22.99 -13.52
C LEU A 18 4.08 24.22 -12.63
N LEU A 19 3.31 24.06 -11.54
CA LEU A 19 3.03 25.14 -10.59
C LEU A 19 4.31 25.61 -9.88
N VAL A 20 5.16 24.68 -9.45
CA VAL A 20 6.44 24.99 -8.80
C VAL A 20 7.38 25.72 -9.77
N VAL A 21 7.51 25.25 -11.01
CA VAL A 21 8.33 25.90 -12.04
C VAL A 21 7.81 27.29 -12.36
N ALA A 22 6.50 27.44 -12.56
CA ALA A 22 5.87 28.73 -12.82
C ALA A 22 6.09 29.73 -11.67
N LEU A 23 5.92 29.29 -10.43
CA LEU A 23 6.17 30.12 -9.24
C LEU A 23 7.64 30.53 -9.15
N MET A 24 8.56 29.58 -9.35
CA MET A 24 10.02 29.82 -9.32
C MET A 24 10.44 30.83 -10.38
N VAL A 25 10.01 30.62 -11.62
CA VAL A 25 10.31 31.56 -12.73
C VAL A 25 9.73 32.93 -12.45
N GLY A 26 8.48 32.99 -11.94
CA GLY A 26 7.81 34.24 -11.58
C GLY A 26 8.53 34.99 -10.46
N LEU A 27 8.95 34.31 -9.39
CA LEU A 27 9.68 34.91 -8.27
C LEU A 27 11.07 35.40 -8.71
N ILE A 28 11.83 34.60 -9.45
CA ILE A 28 13.14 35.01 -9.94
C ILE A 28 13.01 36.23 -10.84
N ARG A 29 12.08 36.23 -11.78
CA ARG A 29 11.82 37.33 -12.68
C ARG A 29 11.43 38.60 -11.94
N PHE A 30 10.55 38.50 -10.93
CA PHE A 30 10.15 39.63 -10.08
C PHE A 30 11.34 40.19 -9.30
N TYR A 31 12.13 39.32 -8.65
CA TYR A 31 13.29 39.72 -7.87
C TYR A 31 14.38 40.37 -8.73
N VAL A 32 14.70 39.77 -9.85
CA VAL A 32 15.71 40.31 -10.79
C VAL A 32 15.25 41.66 -11.35
N ALA A 33 14.00 41.75 -11.83
CA ALA A 33 13.48 43.00 -12.37
C ALA A 33 13.51 44.15 -11.34
N ARG A 34 13.26 43.85 -10.07
CA ARG A 34 13.24 44.85 -8.97
C ARG A 34 14.67 45.28 -8.59
N ASN A 35 15.59 44.35 -8.43
CA ASN A 35 16.92 44.65 -7.89
C ASN A 35 17.92 45.04 -8.98
N PHE A 36 17.70 44.60 -10.22
CA PHE A 36 18.62 44.91 -11.31
C PHE A 36 18.72 46.41 -11.59
N ALA A 37 17.62 47.16 -11.49
CA ALA A 37 17.62 48.60 -11.70
C ALA A 37 18.51 49.32 -10.65
N ASP A 38 18.43 48.90 -9.41
CA ASP A 38 19.24 49.50 -8.35
C ASP A 38 20.73 49.15 -8.49
N TYR A 39 21.05 47.89 -8.82
CA TYR A 39 22.41 47.45 -9.09
C TYR A 39 23.05 48.17 -10.31
N ALA A 40 22.29 48.27 -11.40
CA ALA A 40 22.75 48.96 -12.61
C ALA A 40 22.97 50.46 -12.35
N ASN A 41 22.13 51.09 -11.54
CA ASN A 41 22.30 52.48 -11.14
C ASN A 41 23.55 52.70 -10.28
N GLN A 42 23.77 51.79 -9.32
CA GLN A 42 24.95 51.88 -8.44
C GLN A 42 26.22 51.66 -9.21
N SER A 43 26.30 50.67 -10.09
CA SER A 43 27.45 50.44 -10.95
C SER A 43 27.75 51.59 -11.91
N LEU A 44 26.69 52.26 -12.38
CA LEU A 44 26.87 53.49 -13.19
C LEU A 44 27.37 54.68 -12.37
N LEU A 45 26.93 54.87 -11.15
CA LEU A 45 27.42 55.91 -10.26
C LEU A 45 28.90 55.69 -9.93
N GLU A 46 29.31 54.46 -9.66
CA GLU A 46 30.75 54.12 -9.44
C GLU A 46 31.61 54.48 -10.66
N ARG A 47 31.08 54.35 -11.91
CA ARG A 47 31.76 54.78 -13.11
C ARG A 47 31.93 56.31 -13.23
N TYR A 48 31.07 57.05 -12.53
CA TYR A 48 31.13 58.51 -12.45
C TYR A 48 31.81 59.01 -11.16
N SER A 49 32.59 58.16 -10.47
CA SER A 49 33.39 58.54 -9.31
C SER A 49 34.28 59.74 -9.54
N ASP A 50 34.91 59.81 -10.74
CA ASP A 50 35.76 60.93 -11.14
C ASP A 50 34.99 62.28 -11.11
N ILE A 51 33.71 62.27 -11.44
CA ILE A 51 32.84 63.44 -11.33
C ILE A 51 32.56 63.80 -9.86
N ALA A 52 32.39 62.80 -9.00
CA ALA A 52 32.19 63.03 -7.58
C ALA A 52 33.43 63.64 -6.92
N ASP A 53 34.61 63.11 -7.34
CA ASP A 53 35.90 63.63 -6.86
C ASP A 53 36.18 65.05 -7.36
N ALA A 54 35.86 65.38 -8.62
CA ALA A 54 35.94 66.74 -9.16
C ALA A 54 35.00 67.71 -8.45
N LEU A 55 33.79 67.26 -8.12
CA LEU A 55 32.84 68.06 -7.32
C LEU A 55 33.34 68.27 -5.90
N ALA A 56 33.99 67.28 -5.26
CA ALA A 56 34.65 67.44 -3.97
C ALA A 56 35.73 68.51 -3.98
N ALA A 57 36.60 68.50 -5.04
CA ALA A 57 37.64 69.50 -5.24
C ALA A 57 37.07 70.92 -5.48
N GLU A 58 36.01 71.05 -6.25
CA GLU A 58 35.31 72.31 -6.47
C GLU A 58 34.70 72.85 -5.17
N TYR A 59 34.10 71.99 -4.33
CA TYR A 59 33.57 72.36 -3.03
C TYR A 59 34.68 72.90 -2.09
N GLN A 60 35.84 72.27 -2.07
CA GLN A 60 36.99 72.72 -1.28
C GLN A 60 37.49 74.09 -1.75
N THR A 61 37.62 74.27 -3.04
CA THR A 61 38.12 75.50 -3.69
C THR A 61 37.18 76.66 -3.46
N SER A 62 35.85 76.44 -3.64
CA SER A 62 34.84 77.47 -3.52
C SER A 62 34.27 77.66 -2.11
N LYS A 63 34.75 76.87 -1.12
CA LYS A 63 34.26 76.81 0.25
C LYS A 63 32.73 76.68 0.35
N GLY A 64 32.17 75.87 -0.52
CA GLY A 64 30.71 75.57 -0.58
C GLY A 64 30.15 75.47 -1.97
N TRP A 65 28.84 75.21 -2.07
CA TRP A 65 28.13 74.96 -3.35
C TRP A 65 27.63 76.20 -4.06
N GLN A 66 27.91 77.45 -3.56
CA GLN A 66 27.36 78.70 -4.09
C GLN A 66 27.83 78.97 -5.53
N ALA A 67 29.05 78.59 -5.89
CA ALA A 67 29.57 78.75 -7.22
C ALA A 67 28.82 77.94 -8.30
N LEU A 68 28.32 76.73 -7.91
CA LEU A 68 27.55 75.87 -8.81
C LEU A 68 26.05 76.21 -8.83
N LYS A 69 25.49 76.72 -7.72
CA LYS A 69 24.08 77.05 -7.58
C LYS A 69 23.67 78.23 -8.49
N ASN A 70 24.59 79.14 -8.75
CA ASN A 70 24.33 80.33 -9.50
C ASN A 70 24.91 80.31 -10.94
N ASN A 71 25.60 79.21 -11.31
CA ASN A 71 26.28 79.12 -12.63
C ASN A 71 26.08 77.72 -13.27
N PRO A 72 25.02 77.55 -14.09
CA PRO A 72 24.78 76.32 -14.82
C PRO A 72 25.89 75.87 -15.77
N ASP A 73 26.64 76.87 -16.34
CA ASP A 73 27.73 76.56 -17.28
C ASP A 73 28.89 75.89 -16.57
N ARG A 74 29.16 76.24 -15.31
CA ARG A 74 30.18 75.59 -14.51
C ARG A 74 29.89 74.13 -14.18
N TRP A 75 28.59 73.79 -14.03
CA TRP A 75 28.16 72.38 -13.90
C TRP A 75 28.48 71.61 -15.18
N GLU A 76 28.16 72.15 -16.34
CA GLU A 76 28.44 71.49 -17.63
C GLU A 76 29.94 71.38 -17.89
N GLU A 77 30.76 72.32 -17.51
CA GLU A 77 32.26 72.29 -17.62
C GLU A 77 32.82 71.15 -16.79
N ILE A 78 32.42 70.98 -15.52
CA ILE A 78 32.90 69.91 -14.65
C ILE A 78 32.50 68.55 -15.23
N LEU A 79 31.30 68.40 -15.72
CA LEU A 79 30.84 67.16 -16.37
C LEU A 79 31.69 66.89 -17.64
N GLN A 80 31.94 67.89 -18.44
CA GLN A 80 32.70 67.75 -19.68
C GLN A 80 34.16 67.32 -19.45
N ALA A 81 34.79 67.87 -18.42
CA ALA A 81 36.18 67.62 -18.09
C ALA A 81 36.41 66.18 -17.49
N ASN A 82 35.40 65.65 -16.76
CA ASN A 82 35.54 64.40 -15.98
C ASN A 82 34.73 63.25 -16.50
N LEU A 83 34.14 63.35 -17.67
CA LEU A 83 33.41 62.22 -18.30
C LEU A 83 34.37 61.18 -18.80
N PRO A 84 34.19 59.87 -18.49
CA PRO A 84 34.99 58.78 -18.99
C PRO A 84 34.96 58.72 -20.53
N ARG A 85 36.15 58.72 -21.17
CA ARG A 85 36.26 58.69 -22.66
C ARG A 85 35.62 57.44 -23.29
N LYS A 86 35.50 56.32 -22.58
CA LYS A 86 34.84 55.07 -23.00
C LYS A 86 33.32 55.20 -23.16
N ASP A 87 32.68 56.16 -22.55
CA ASP A 87 31.24 56.35 -22.68
C ASP A 87 30.85 57.00 -24.05
N PHE A 88 31.83 57.37 -24.86
CA PHE A 88 31.64 57.90 -26.18
C PHE A 88 31.40 56.83 -27.27
N ASP A 89 31.73 55.55 -27.00
CA ASP A 89 31.65 54.42 -27.97
C ASP A 89 30.36 53.62 -27.87
N ILE A 90 29.40 54.01 -27.05
CA ILE A 90 28.10 53.33 -26.98
C ILE A 90 27.27 53.71 -28.21
N PRO A 91 26.87 52.73 -29.07
CA PRO A 91 26.00 53.01 -30.21
C PRO A 91 24.70 53.64 -29.71
N GLY A 92 24.30 54.77 -30.24
CA GLY A 92 22.96 55.37 -29.97
C GLY A 92 21.84 54.41 -30.37
N PRO A 93 20.64 54.61 -29.87
CA PRO A 93 19.49 53.86 -30.34
C PRO A 93 19.40 53.98 -31.87
N PRO A 94 18.99 52.92 -32.60
CA PRO A 94 18.87 52.95 -34.02
C PRO A 94 18.00 54.16 -34.43
N ASP A 95 18.52 54.94 -35.36
CA ASP A 95 17.83 56.11 -35.87
C ASP A 95 16.43 55.71 -36.37
N ARG A 96 15.42 56.57 -36.06
CA ARG A 96 14.08 56.45 -36.67
C ARG A 96 14.24 56.29 -38.19
N PRO A 97 13.30 55.57 -38.88
CA PRO A 97 13.31 55.46 -40.32
C PRO A 97 13.34 56.87 -40.93
N PRO A 98 14.05 57.05 -42.07
CA PRO A 98 14.25 58.37 -42.68
C PRO A 98 12.88 58.95 -43.07
N GLU A 99 12.43 59.91 -42.29
CA GLU A 99 11.39 60.84 -42.78
C GLU A 99 12.02 61.67 -43.90
N ILE A 100 11.35 61.67 -45.01
CA ILE A 100 11.52 62.38 -46.27
C ILE A 100 12.37 63.67 -46.11
N LYS A 101 13.56 63.66 -46.72
CA LYS A 101 14.34 64.89 -46.87
C LYS A 101 13.61 65.86 -47.80
N SER A 102 13.13 66.92 -47.20
CA SER A 102 12.91 68.15 -48.00
C SER A 102 14.28 68.75 -48.23
N GLU A 103 14.65 68.85 -49.47
CA GLU A 103 15.82 69.54 -49.98
C GLU A 103 15.79 71.01 -49.51
N ILE A 104 16.76 71.49 -48.76
CA ILE A 104 17.25 72.85 -48.78
C ILE A 104 18.68 72.86 -48.21
N SER A 105 19.63 73.29 -49.07
CA SER A 105 20.90 74.02 -48.85
C SER A 105 22.06 73.36 -48.06
N GLY A 106 23.10 73.15 -48.79
CA GLY A 106 24.56 73.31 -48.62
C GLY A 106 25.07 73.78 -47.27
N GLY A 107 25.65 72.86 -46.52
CA GLY A 107 26.49 73.16 -45.37
C GLY A 107 27.48 71.99 -45.24
N THR A 108 28.74 72.28 -45.31
CA THR A 108 29.89 71.39 -45.29
C THR A 108 29.94 70.47 -44.06
N ASP A 109 30.21 69.21 -44.27
CA ASP A 109 30.13 68.03 -43.38
C ASP A 109 31.21 67.99 -42.29
N GLN A 110 31.82 69.12 -41.88
CA GLN A 110 32.91 69.22 -40.91
C GLN A 110 32.49 69.52 -39.44
N ASP A 111 31.22 69.88 -39.18
CA ASP A 111 30.80 70.27 -37.82
C ASP A 111 30.00 69.19 -37.03
N LEU A 112 29.87 67.99 -37.54
CA LEU A 112 29.03 66.94 -36.97
C LEU A 112 29.51 66.28 -35.64
N PRO A 113 30.81 66.18 -35.33
CA PRO A 113 31.29 65.57 -34.06
C PRO A 113 31.03 66.45 -32.85
N SER A 114 31.25 67.77 -32.98
CA SER A 114 31.10 68.70 -31.86
C SER A 114 29.65 68.92 -31.46
N LEU A 115 28.70 68.95 -32.40
CA LEU A 115 27.26 69.07 -32.11
C LEU A 115 26.70 67.77 -31.45
N ARG A 116 27.21 66.62 -31.84
CA ARG A 116 26.82 65.34 -31.21
C ARG A 116 27.37 65.23 -29.79
N PHE A 117 28.56 65.71 -29.56
CA PHE A 117 29.22 65.78 -28.25
C PHE A 117 28.47 66.67 -27.29
N SER A 118 28.14 67.89 -27.72
CA SER A 118 27.35 68.86 -26.95
C SER A 118 25.97 68.35 -26.55
N ARG A 119 25.25 67.70 -27.44
CA ARG A 119 23.91 67.11 -27.16
C ARG A 119 23.99 65.95 -26.16
N ARG A 120 25.08 65.17 -26.15
CA ARG A 120 25.29 64.08 -25.17
C ARG A 120 25.56 64.59 -23.77
N ILE A 121 26.43 65.60 -23.65
CA ILE A 121 26.70 66.26 -22.38
C ILE A 121 25.42 66.85 -21.78
N GLN A 122 24.63 67.54 -22.61
CA GLN A 122 23.35 68.10 -22.15
C GLN A 122 22.37 67.03 -21.70
N ARG A 123 22.34 65.83 -22.34
CA ARG A 123 21.49 64.69 -21.87
C ARG A 123 22.02 64.18 -20.53
N LEU A 124 23.31 64.01 -20.35
CA LEU A 124 23.90 63.55 -19.12
C LEU A 124 23.74 64.59 -17.98
N ALA A 125 23.95 65.87 -18.29
CA ALA A 125 23.69 66.96 -17.35
C ALA A 125 22.25 67.01 -16.82
N ARG A 126 21.29 66.56 -17.66
CA ARG A 126 19.88 66.42 -17.21
C ARG A 126 19.64 65.17 -16.39
N ARG A 127 20.51 64.14 -16.42
CA ARG A 127 20.39 62.90 -15.70
C ARG A 127 21.08 62.91 -14.36
N LEU A 128 22.20 63.61 -14.27
CA LEU A 128 22.97 63.80 -13.06
C LEU A 128 22.45 65.01 -12.31
N VAL A 129 22.34 64.89 -11.01
CA VAL A 129 21.85 65.96 -10.12
C VAL A 129 22.80 66.01 -8.90
N LEU A 130 23.17 67.23 -8.53
CA LEU A 130 23.91 67.50 -7.33
C LEU A 130 22.93 67.92 -6.22
N PHE A 131 23.02 67.30 -5.09
CA PHE A 131 22.30 67.69 -3.86
C PHE A 131 23.29 68.09 -2.78
N ASP A 132 22.89 68.95 -1.88
CA ASP A 132 23.70 69.27 -0.66
C ASP A 132 23.66 68.16 0.39
N ALA A 133 24.32 68.36 1.51
CA ALA A 133 24.31 67.42 2.63
C ALA A 133 22.88 67.15 3.16
N ALA A 134 21.99 68.11 3.09
CA ALA A 134 20.57 68.02 3.49
C ALA A 134 19.67 67.46 2.36
N LYS A 135 20.28 66.96 1.27
CA LYS A 135 19.57 66.43 0.06
C LYS A 135 18.71 67.48 -0.68
N GLN A 136 19.03 68.76 -0.53
CA GLN A 136 18.40 69.81 -1.34
C GLN A 136 19.11 69.95 -2.68
N HIS A 137 18.36 70.27 -3.73
CA HIS A 137 18.86 70.41 -5.09
C HIS A 137 19.78 71.61 -5.26
N ILE A 138 20.97 71.41 -5.83
CA ILE A 138 21.98 72.42 -6.09
C ILE A 138 22.08 72.70 -7.60
N ALA A 139 22.42 71.68 -8.40
CA ALA A 139 22.68 71.82 -9.82
C ALA A 139 22.27 70.54 -10.58
N GLY A 140 22.08 70.67 -11.89
CA GLY A 140 21.71 69.55 -12.78
C GLY A 140 20.22 69.17 -12.71
N GLY A 141 19.77 68.28 -13.59
CA GLY A 141 18.39 67.76 -13.63
C GLY A 141 17.31 68.79 -13.91
N ARG A 142 16.09 68.50 -13.46
CA ARG A 142 14.93 69.46 -13.53
C ARG A 142 14.84 70.20 -12.20
N THR A 143 14.67 71.52 -12.24
CA THR A 143 14.44 72.40 -11.09
C THR A 143 13.27 71.84 -10.24
N LYS A 144 13.53 71.41 -9.00
CA LYS A 144 12.68 70.75 -8.00
C LYS A 144 12.77 69.22 -7.97
N ALA A 145 13.94 68.61 -8.16
CA ALA A 145 14.12 67.19 -8.02
C ALA A 145 14.11 66.80 -6.51
N SER A 146 13.18 65.88 -6.15
CA SER A 146 13.22 65.21 -4.86
C SER A 146 14.28 64.11 -4.87
N SER A 147 15.05 63.94 -3.83
CA SER A 147 16.09 62.90 -3.72
C SER A 147 15.57 61.47 -3.88
N ASP A 148 14.29 61.19 -3.60
CA ASP A 148 13.70 59.86 -3.64
C ASP A 148 13.65 59.22 -5.05
N GLY A 149 13.71 60.08 -6.09
CA GLY A 149 13.75 59.61 -7.50
C GLY A 149 15.16 59.30 -8.04
N TYR A 150 16.18 59.41 -7.22
CA TYR A 150 17.60 59.27 -7.61
C TYR A 150 18.33 58.21 -6.79
N THR A 151 19.28 57.53 -7.44
CA THR A 151 20.29 56.72 -6.72
C THR A 151 21.41 57.70 -6.33
N LEU A 152 21.83 57.74 -5.07
CA LEU A 152 22.71 58.72 -4.52
C LEU A 152 24.09 58.11 -4.23
N GLN A 153 25.16 58.86 -4.60
CA GLN A 153 26.54 58.61 -4.18
C GLN A 153 26.99 59.78 -3.32
N ALA A 154 27.55 59.46 -2.15
CA ALA A 154 28.06 60.51 -1.27
C ALA A 154 29.29 61.21 -1.83
N ILE A 155 29.34 62.52 -1.74
CA ILE A 155 30.54 63.34 -1.99
C ILE A 155 31.12 63.71 -0.62
N VAL A 156 32.34 63.18 -0.34
CA VAL A 156 33.01 63.28 0.95
C VAL A 156 34.18 64.23 0.84
N VAL A 157 34.30 65.16 1.78
CA VAL A 157 35.44 66.07 1.91
C VAL A 157 35.80 66.12 3.40
N ASP A 158 37.04 65.87 3.74
CA ASP A 158 37.58 65.85 5.11
C ASP A 158 36.72 64.94 6.05
N ASP A 159 36.44 63.73 5.60
CA ASP A 159 35.60 62.72 6.26
C ASP A 159 34.15 63.17 6.56
N GLN A 160 33.67 64.26 5.95
CA GLN A 160 32.30 64.73 6.07
C GLN A 160 31.54 64.66 4.72
N ILE A 161 30.31 64.23 4.77
CA ILE A 161 29.48 64.26 3.57
C ILE A 161 29.01 65.70 3.32
N VAL A 162 29.54 66.26 2.25
CA VAL A 162 29.24 67.64 1.82
C VAL A 162 28.13 67.73 0.80
N GLY A 163 27.80 66.64 0.14
CA GLY A 163 26.77 66.55 -0.87
C GLY A 163 26.53 65.19 -1.42
N TRP A 164 25.62 65.06 -2.37
CA TRP A 164 25.27 63.82 -3.02
C TRP A 164 25.17 63.99 -4.54
N LEU A 165 25.87 63.10 -5.26
CA LEU A 165 25.66 62.99 -6.70
C LEU A 165 24.54 62.00 -6.98
N GLY A 166 23.43 62.45 -7.61
CA GLY A 166 22.26 61.67 -7.86
C GLY A 166 22.10 61.28 -9.35
N LEU A 167 21.76 60.04 -9.61
CA LEU A 167 21.39 59.54 -10.96
C LEU A 167 19.90 59.16 -10.97
N ASN A 168 19.17 59.67 -11.97
CA ASN A 168 17.72 59.46 -12.08
C ASN A 168 17.34 58.00 -12.29
N LYS A 169 16.48 57.45 -11.41
CA LYS A 169 16.04 56.03 -11.41
C LYS A 169 15.11 55.69 -12.61
N ARG A 170 14.38 56.65 -13.16
CA ARG A 170 13.29 56.40 -14.13
C ARG A 170 13.74 56.14 -15.58
N GLU A 171 14.98 56.44 -15.96
CA GLU A 171 15.37 56.37 -17.36
C GLU A 171 16.06 55.05 -17.77
N HIS A 172 16.16 54.05 -16.87
CA HIS A 172 16.96 52.83 -17.10
C HIS A 172 16.29 51.71 -17.93
N LEU A 173 15.00 51.83 -18.20
CA LEU A 173 14.29 50.84 -19.06
C LEU A 173 14.68 50.89 -20.54
N THR A 174 15.52 51.85 -20.90
CA THR A 174 15.98 52.10 -22.30
C THR A 174 17.44 51.71 -22.57
N ASN A 175 18.18 51.16 -21.58
CA ASN A 175 19.52 50.73 -21.88
C ASN A 175 19.51 49.39 -22.66
N PRO A 176 19.98 49.35 -23.92
CA PRO A 176 19.96 48.15 -24.75
C PRO A 176 20.64 46.95 -24.10
N LEU A 177 21.75 47.16 -23.34
CA LEU A 177 22.49 46.10 -22.64
C LEU A 177 21.63 45.48 -21.51
N ALA A 178 20.88 46.32 -20.78
CA ALA A 178 19.99 45.82 -19.72
C ALA A 178 18.87 44.98 -20.26
N VAL A 179 18.29 45.41 -21.39
CA VAL A 179 17.21 44.67 -22.06
C VAL A 179 17.72 43.35 -22.61
N GLU A 180 18.91 43.33 -23.23
CA GLU A 180 19.50 42.12 -23.76
C GLU A 180 19.88 41.12 -22.63
N PHE A 181 20.43 41.59 -21.52
CA PHE A 181 20.69 40.77 -20.33
C PHE A 181 19.44 40.13 -19.76
N LEU A 182 18.38 40.89 -19.56
CA LEU A 182 17.11 40.40 -19.06
C LEU A 182 16.49 39.39 -20.04
N LYS A 183 16.62 39.58 -21.33
CA LYS A 183 16.14 38.67 -22.38
C LYS A 183 16.91 37.34 -22.33
N GLN A 184 18.25 37.42 -22.28
CA GLN A 184 19.11 36.23 -22.20
C GLN A 184 18.85 35.44 -20.93
N GLN A 185 18.72 36.09 -19.77
CA GLN A 185 18.40 35.48 -18.52
C GLN A 185 17.03 34.80 -18.54
N THR A 186 16.03 35.47 -19.12
CA THR A 186 14.68 34.91 -19.27
C THR A 186 14.71 33.64 -20.15
N GLN A 187 15.49 33.64 -21.22
CA GLN A 187 15.66 32.47 -22.11
C GLN A 187 16.29 31.28 -21.36
N ILE A 188 17.31 31.52 -20.55
CA ILE A 188 17.96 30.49 -19.72
C ILE A 188 16.94 29.92 -18.71
N LEU A 189 16.15 30.76 -18.06
CA LEU A 189 15.10 30.31 -17.12
C LEU A 189 14.06 29.40 -17.79
N TYR A 190 13.65 29.70 -19.02
CA TYR A 190 12.72 28.87 -19.76
C TYR A 190 13.35 27.51 -20.16
N ILE A 191 14.64 27.49 -20.54
CA ILE A 191 15.35 26.24 -20.83
C ILE A 191 15.45 25.36 -19.59
N ILE A 192 15.86 25.93 -18.45
CA ILE A 192 15.93 25.21 -17.17
C ILE A 192 14.55 24.72 -16.75
N GLY A 193 13.52 25.59 -16.81
CA GLY A 193 12.15 25.23 -16.49
C GLY A 193 11.61 24.10 -17.36
N GLY A 194 11.88 24.13 -18.66
CA GLY A 194 11.54 23.07 -19.60
C GLY A 194 12.25 21.76 -19.29
N GLY A 195 13.54 21.82 -18.93
CA GLY A 195 14.32 20.66 -18.51
C GLY A 195 13.76 19.99 -17.24
N ILE A 196 13.38 20.79 -16.23
CA ILE A 196 12.78 20.29 -14.99
C ILE A 196 11.41 19.63 -15.28
N LEU A 197 10.57 20.22 -16.14
CA LEU A 197 9.29 19.64 -16.51
C LEU A 197 9.44 18.33 -17.28
N LEU A 198 10.42 18.24 -18.18
CA LEU A 198 10.72 16.99 -18.90
C LEU A 198 11.20 15.92 -17.94
N LEU A 199 12.12 16.23 -17.02
CA LEU A 199 12.59 15.31 -16.00
C LEU A 199 11.43 14.82 -15.12
N ALA A 200 10.58 15.74 -14.66
CA ALA A 200 9.41 15.40 -13.86
C ALA A 200 8.44 14.47 -14.61
N ALA A 201 8.23 14.69 -15.91
CA ALA A 201 7.40 13.83 -16.74
C ALA A 201 7.98 12.41 -16.89
N VAL A 202 9.31 12.30 -17.08
CA VAL A 202 10.00 11.01 -17.13
C VAL A 202 9.88 10.25 -15.81
N VAL A 203 10.17 10.90 -14.69
CA VAL A 203 10.06 10.32 -13.35
C VAL A 203 8.61 9.88 -13.08
N ALA A 204 7.63 10.71 -13.38
CA ALA A 204 6.20 10.40 -13.21
C ALA A 204 5.78 9.19 -14.05
N PHE A 205 6.31 9.06 -15.27
CA PHE A 205 6.03 7.92 -16.15
C PHE A 205 6.58 6.61 -15.56
N PHE A 206 7.85 6.60 -15.14
CA PHE A 206 8.47 5.40 -14.54
C PHE A 206 7.79 5.01 -13.23
N LEU A 207 7.55 5.98 -12.34
CA LEU A 207 6.90 5.74 -11.05
C LEU A 207 5.47 5.21 -11.24
N SER A 208 4.71 5.81 -12.17
CA SER A 208 3.36 5.35 -12.52
C SER A 208 3.35 3.91 -13.03
N ARG A 209 4.34 3.54 -13.84
CA ARG A 209 4.45 2.18 -14.37
C ARG A 209 4.89 1.18 -13.29
N HIS A 210 5.87 1.54 -12.49
CA HIS A 210 6.44 0.65 -11.47
C HIS A 210 5.48 0.35 -10.32
N LEU A 211 4.73 1.34 -9.86
CA LEU A 211 3.80 1.17 -8.73
C LEU A 211 2.40 0.70 -9.14
N LEU A 212 1.89 1.16 -10.28
CA LEU A 212 0.50 0.85 -10.63
C LEU A 212 0.31 -0.49 -11.36
N GLU A 213 1.32 -0.98 -12.04
CA GLU A 213 1.19 -2.27 -12.75
C GLU A 213 0.97 -3.44 -11.78
N PRO A 214 1.77 -3.61 -10.70
CA PRO A 214 1.52 -4.63 -9.68
C PRO A 214 0.13 -4.50 -9.03
N VAL A 215 -0.30 -3.28 -8.68
CA VAL A 215 -1.62 -3.04 -8.09
C VAL A 215 -2.76 -3.44 -9.04
N ARG A 216 -2.60 -3.22 -10.34
CA ARG A 216 -3.59 -3.66 -11.34
C ARG A 216 -3.63 -5.17 -11.45
N ARG A 217 -2.47 -5.85 -11.45
CA ARG A 217 -2.39 -7.33 -11.46
C ARG A 217 -3.07 -7.92 -10.23
N LEU A 218 -2.80 -7.34 -9.03
CA LEU A 218 -3.48 -7.72 -7.79
C LEU A 218 -5.00 -7.53 -7.87
N THR A 219 -5.45 -6.38 -8.38
CA THR A 219 -6.89 -6.12 -8.55
C THR A 219 -7.54 -7.10 -9.54
N ALA A 220 -6.86 -7.43 -10.62
CA ALA A 220 -7.35 -8.41 -11.60
C ALA A 220 -7.40 -9.80 -10.99
N GLY A 221 -6.34 -10.23 -10.29
CA GLY A 221 -6.29 -11.50 -9.58
C GLY A 221 -7.40 -11.65 -8.55
N THR A 222 -7.62 -10.60 -7.72
CA THR A 222 -8.71 -10.61 -6.72
C THR A 222 -10.09 -10.77 -7.38
N ARG A 223 -10.32 -10.15 -8.54
CA ARG A 223 -11.56 -10.33 -9.30
C ARG A 223 -11.70 -11.73 -9.87
N ALA A 224 -10.60 -12.32 -10.37
CA ALA A 224 -10.59 -13.70 -10.84
C ALA A 224 -10.91 -14.66 -9.69
N LEU A 225 -10.31 -14.47 -8.52
CA LEU A 225 -10.62 -15.23 -7.31
C LEU A 225 -12.11 -15.14 -6.93
N ALA A 226 -12.66 -13.92 -6.92
CA ALA A 226 -14.08 -13.68 -6.65
C ALA A 226 -15.01 -14.37 -7.68
N SER A 227 -14.50 -14.61 -8.90
CA SER A 227 -15.18 -15.37 -9.95
C SER A 227 -14.89 -16.87 -9.88
N ARG A 228 -14.33 -17.35 -8.75
CA ARG A 228 -13.96 -18.76 -8.50
C ARG A 228 -12.87 -19.32 -9.41
N GLN A 229 -12.02 -18.46 -9.99
CA GLN A 229 -10.83 -18.87 -10.75
C GLN A 229 -9.64 -18.96 -9.76
N PHE A 230 -9.59 -20.04 -8.99
CA PHE A 230 -8.62 -20.22 -7.90
C PHE A 230 -7.22 -20.62 -8.39
N ASP A 231 -7.09 -21.01 -9.65
CA ASP A 231 -5.82 -21.29 -10.33
C ASP A 231 -5.02 -20.03 -10.70
N THR A 232 -5.61 -18.85 -10.47
CA THR A 232 -4.97 -17.57 -10.76
C THR A 232 -3.75 -17.35 -9.86
N ARG A 233 -2.59 -17.03 -10.47
CA ARG A 233 -1.37 -16.66 -9.76
C ARG A 233 -0.83 -15.33 -10.27
N ILE A 234 -0.24 -14.56 -9.37
CA ILE A 234 0.40 -13.28 -9.67
C ILE A 234 1.91 -13.47 -9.61
N THR A 235 2.60 -13.04 -10.67
CA THR A 235 4.07 -13.11 -10.71
C THR A 235 4.67 -12.15 -9.69
N VAL A 236 5.50 -12.65 -8.80
CA VAL A 236 6.23 -11.86 -7.80
C VAL A 236 7.52 -11.35 -8.44
N GLU A 237 7.54 -10.09 -8.87
CA GLU A 237 8.69 -9.47 -9.55
C GLU A 237 9.48 -8.55 -8.61
N SER A 238 8.88 -8.07 -7.52
CA SER A 238 9.47 -7.14 -6.57
C SER A 238 9.77 -7.83 -5.22
N LYS A 239 10.75 -7.27 -4.50
CA LYS A 239 11.08 -7.69 -3.11
C LYS A 239 10.58 -6.70 -2.06
N ASP A 240 9.75 -5.73 -2.46
CA ASP A 240 9.11 -4.74 -1.62
C ASP A 240 7.76 -5.23 -1.07
N GLU A 241 7.00 -4.32 -0.45
CA GLU A 241 5.69 -4.60 0.12
C GLU A 241 4.67 -5.08 -0.93
N LEU A 242 4.83 -4.66 -2.19
CA LEU A 242 3.97 -5.12 -3.28
C LEU A 242 4.30 -6.56 -3.69
N GLY A 243 5.58 -6.93 -3.65
CA GLY A 243 6.02 -8.32 -3.84
C GLY A 243 5.52 -9.23 -2.74
N GLN A 244 5.61 -8.80 -1.47
CA GLN A 244 5.05 -9.53 -0.34
C GLN A 244 3.54 -9.72 -0.49
N LEU A 245 2.79 -8.66 -0.83
CA LEU A 245 1.35 -8.74 -1.06
C LEU A 245 0.97 -9.70 -2.21
N ALA A 246 1.80 -9.78 -3.25
CA ALA A 246 1.59 -10.74 -4.33
C ALA A 246 1.85 -12.19 -3.86
N ALA A 247 2.83 -12.42 -3.00
CA ALA A 247 3.09 -13.72 -2.39
C ALA A 247 1.94 -14.15 -1.48
N ASP A 248 1.46 -13.25 -0.62
CA ASP A 248 0.34 -13.50 0.29
C ASP A 248 -0.95 -13.80 -0.49
N PHE A 249 -1.19 -13.06 -1.59
CA PHE A 249 -2.28 -13.36 -2.51
C PHE A 249 -2.17 -14.78 -3.10
N ASN A 250 -0.99 -15.19 -3.56
CA ASN A 250 -0.79 -16.53 -4.12
C ASN A 250 -1.02 -17.63 -3.08
N THR A 251 -0.58 -17.42 -1.83
CA THR A 251 -0.83 -18.34 -0.70
C THR A 251 -2.32 -18.46 -0.42
N MET A 252 -3.05 -17.34 -0.41
CA MET A 252 -4.50 -17.34 -0.26
C MET A 252 -5.20 -18.06 -1.42
N ALA A 253 -4.78 -17.82 -2.66
CA ALA A 253 -5.33 -18.46 -3.84
C ALA A 253 -5.11 -19.99 -3.80
N GLU A 254 -3.92 -20.45 -3.43
CA GLU A 254 -3.59 -21.86 -3.25
C GLU A 254 -4.46 -22.52 -2.18
N THR A 255 -4.62 -21.86 -1.05
CA THR A 255 -5.46 -22.33 0.06
C THR A 255 -6.92 -22.49 -0.39
N LEU A 256 -7.45 -21.50 -1.12
CA LEU A 256 -8.82 -21.55 -1.66
C LEU A 256 -8.99 -22.62 -2.72
N GLU A 257 -7.99 -22.84 -3.57
CA GLU A 257 -8.00 -23.90 -4.59
C GLU A 257 -8.04 -25.28 -3.94
N LYS A 258 -7.19 -25.51 -2.94
CA LYS A 258 -7.18 -26.76 -2.14
C LYS A 258 -8.54 -26.97 -1.45
N TYR A 259 -9.07 -25.92 -0.82
CA TYR A 259 -10.35 -25.99 -0.14
C TYR A 259 -11.51 -26.34 -1.11
N GLU A 260 -11.56 -25.68 -2.27
CA GLU A 260 -12.60 -25.99 -3.29
C GLU A 260 -12.41 -27.39 -3.87
N GLY A 261 -11.17 -27.85 -4.06
CA GLY A 261 -10.86 -29.22 -4.46
C GLY A 261 -11.40 -30.25 -3.46
N MET A 262 -11.08 -30.07 -2.19
CA MET A 262 -11.60 -30.91 -1.09
C MET A 262 -13.14 -30.89 -1.04
N ARG A 263 -13.76 -29.72 -1.20
CA ARG A 263 -15.21 -29.57 -1.20
C ARG A 263 -15.87 -30.34 -2.36
N ARG A 264 -15.29 -30.27 -3.56
CA ARG A 264 -15.80 -31.02 -4.74
C ARG A 264 -15.66 -32.52 -4.55
N GLN A 265 -14.51 -32.97 -4.05
CA GLN A 265 -14.27 -34.37 -3.75
C GLN A 265 -15.29 -34.89 -2.72
N TRP A 266 -15.51 -34.13 -1.64
CA TRP A 266 -16.48 -34.47 -0.61
C TRP A 266 -17.90 -34.64 -1.15
N ILE A 267 -18.35 -33.71 -2.01
CA ILE A 267 -19.68 -33.83 -2.66
C ILE A 267 -19.77 -35.09 -3.54
N ALA A 268 -18.72 -35.41 -4.27
CA ALA A 268 -18.67 -36.62 -5.10
C ALA A 268 -18.73 -37.90 -4.26
N ASP A 269 -17.97 -37.92 -3.13
CA ASP A 269 -17.92 -39.07 -2.23
C ASP A 269 -19.30 -39.28 -1.54
N ILE A 270 -19.94 -38.20 -1.08
CA ILE A 270 -21.32 -38.26 -0.55
C ILE A 270 -22.29 -38.85 -1.57
N ALA A 271 -22.23 -38.37 -2.82
CA ALA A 271 -23.12 -38.85 -3.85
C ALA A 271 -22.92 -40.38 -4.12
N HIS A 272 -21.69 -40.86 -4.00
CA HIS A 272 -21.39 -42.30 -4.11
C HIS A 272 -21.91 -43.08 -2.91
N GLU A 273 -21.65 -42.64 -1.69
CA GLU A 273 -22.10 -43.33 -0.48
C GLU A 273 -23.65 -43.37 -0.32
N LEU A 274 -24.35 -42.35 -0.84
CA LEU A 274 -25.82 -42.38 -0.91
C LEU A 274 -26.39 -43.24 -2.05
N ARG A 275 -25.70 -43.28 -3.19
CA ARG A 275 -26.21 -44.03 -4.37
C ARG A 275 -26.20 -45.54 -4.14
N THR A 276 -25.18 -46.06 -3.47
CA THR A 276 -25.02 -47.50 -3.25
C THR A 276 -26.19 -48.10 -2.46
N PRO A 277 -26.48 -47.65 -1.21
CA PRO A 277 -27.62 -48.18 -0.46
C PRO A 277 -28.95 -47.93 -1.13
N LEU A 278 -29.13 -46.81 -1.78
CA LEU A 278 -30.34 -46.50 -2.55
C LEU A 278 -30.54 -47.49 -3.72
N SER A 279 -29.49 -47.83 -4.42
CA SER A 279 -29.56 -48.81 -5.56
C SER A 279 -29.84 -50.22 -5.07
N ILE A 280 -29.27 -50.62 -3.90
CA ILE A 280 -29.61 -51.90 -3.26
C ILE A 280 -31.06 -51.95 -2.85
N LEU A 281 -31.53 -50.89 -2.19
CA LEU A 281 -32.91 -50.77 -1.70
C LEU A 281 -33.91 -50.83 -2.89
N LEU A 282 -33.67 -50.10 -3.96
CA LEU A 282 -34.47 -50.14 -5.19
C LEU A 282 -34.47 -51.54 -5.86
N GLY A 283 -33.28 -52.13 -5.98
CA GLY A 283 -33.14 -53.47 -6.57
C GLY A 283 -33.85 -54.54 -5.73
N GLU A 284 -33.77 -54.48 -4.39
CA GLU A 284 -34.54 -55.41 -3.56
C GLU A 284 -36.06 -55.22 -3.71
N ILE A 285 -36.53 -53.95 -3.76
CA ILE A 285 -37.94 -53.64 -3.97
C ILE A 285 -38.41 -54.17 -5.36
N GLU A 286 -37.63 -53.98 -6.40
CA GLU A 286 -37.93 -54.46 -7.74
C GLU A 286 -37.99 -55.99 -7.78
N ALA A 287 -37.01 -56.68 -7.15
CA ALA A 287 -37.02 -58.13 -7.03
C ALA A 287 -38.22 -58.69 -6.29
N LEU A 288 -38.69 -58.03 -5.27
CA LEU A 288 -39.92 -58.37 -4.54
C LEU A 288 -41.16 -58.11 -5.44
N LYS A 289 -41.21 -56.97 -6.13
CA LYS A 289 -42.33 -56.61 -7.04
C LYS A 289 -42.50 -57.58 -8.20
N ASP A 290 -41.36 -57.99 -8.77
CA ASP A 290 -41.36 -58.91 -9.93
C ASP A 290 -41.45 -60.37 -9.53
N GLY A 291 -41.60 -60.68 -8.25
CA GLY A 291 -41.77 -62.05 -7.74
C GLY A 291 -40.48 -62.89 -7.78
N VAL A 292 -39.34 -62.30 -8.10
CA VAL A 292 -38.02 -62.97 -8.09
C VAL A 292 -37.58 -63.31 -6.68
N ARG A 293 -37.99 -62.49 -5.70
CA ARG A 293 -37.75 -62.71 -4.26
C ARG A 293 -39.08 -62.79 -3.53
N ALA A 294 -39.18 -63.75 -2.59
CA ALA A 294 -40.38 -63.88 -1.80
C ALA A 294 -40.56 -62.78 -0.78
N VAL A 295 -41.81 -62.26 -0.61
CA VAL A 295 -42.13 -61.32 0.46
C VAL A 295 -42.20 -62.10 1.75
N ASN A 296 -41.16 -62.04 2.56
CA ASN A 296 -41.07 -62.68 3.85
C ASN A 296 -40.49 -61.74 4.90
N LEU A 297 -40.39 -62.15 6.17
CA LEU A 297 -39.85 -61.33 7.23
C LEU A 297 -38.39 -60.96 6.98
N ASP A 298 -37.58 -61.84 6.41
CA ASP A 298 -36.15 -61.60 6.17
C ASP A 298 -35.96 -60.50 5.11
N SER A 299 -36.79 -60.48 4.05
CA SER A 299 -36.76 -59.45 3.02
C SER A 299 -37.19 -58.08 3.58
N LEU A 300 -38.15 -58.02 4.50
CA LEU A 300 -38.55 -56.79 5.19
C LEU A 300 -37.46 -56.30 6.14
N VAL A 301 -36.79 -57.20 6.86
CA VAL A 301 -35.66 -56.89 7.76
C VAL A 301 -34.49 -56.33 6.96
N SER A 302 -34.17 -56.92 5.77
CA SER A 302 -33.14 -56.41 4.88
C SER A 302 -33.41 -54.99 4.40
N LEU A 303 -34.62 -54.73 3.87
CA LEU A 303 -35.09 -53.43 3.45
C LEU A 303 -35.03 -52.37 4.59
N HIS A 304 -35.50 -52.79 5.77
CA HIS A 304 -35.46 -51.89 6.94
C HIS A 304 -34.04 -51.58 7.37
N SER A 305 -33.15 -52.57 7.33
CA SER A 305 -31.73 -52.36 7.65
C SER A 305 -31.08 -51.35 6.72
N GLU A 306 -31.33 -51.47 5.41
CA GLU A 306 -30.76 -50.59 4.40
C GLU A 306 -31.34 -49.18 4.51
N ALA A 307 -32.66 -49.05 4.78
CA ALA A 307 -33.30 -47.75 5.02
C ALA A 307 -32.75 -47.06 6.28
N ARG A 308 -32.45 -47.83 7.35
CA ARG A 308 -31.82 -47.31 8.57
C ARG A 308 -30.38 -46.88 8.30
N HIS A 309 -29.62 -47.64 7.49
CA HIS A 309 -28.27 -47.28 7.11
C HIS A 309 -28.24 -45.97 6.33
N LEU A 310 -29.13 -45.82 5.34
CA LEU A 310 -29.25 -44.53 4.61
C LEU A 310 -29.64 -43.36 5.53
N SER A 311 -30.58 -43.56 6.46
CA SER A 311 -30.97 -42.56 7.44
C SER A 311 -29.78 -42.13 8.34
N LYS A 312 -28.94 -43.11 8.74
CA LYS A 312 -27.72 -42.82 9.52
C LYS A 312 -26.74 -41.95 8.72
N ILE A 313 -26.46 -42.28 7.44
CA ILE A 313 -25.57 -41.49 6.59
C ILE A 313 -26.07 -40.05 6.47
N VAL A 314 -27.39 -39.85 6.26
CA VAL A 314 -27.98 -38.49 6.14
C VAL A 314 -27.83 -37.71 7.45
N ASN A 315 -28.09 -38.35 8.60
CA ASN A 315 -27.91 -37.69 9.90
C ASN A 315 -26.44 -37.34 10.19
N ASP A 316 -25.48 -38.26 9.90
CA ASP A 316 -24.06 -38.04 10.05
C ASP A 316 -23.59 -36.85 9.20
N LEU A 317 -24.10 -36.75 7.96
CA LEU A 317 -23.81 -35.62 7.07
C LEU A 317 -24.38 -34.29 7.59
N HIS A 318 -25.61 -34.32 8.12
CA HIS A 318 -26.23 -33.14 8.71
C HIS A 318 -25.40 -32.62 9.89
N GLU A 319 -24.96 -33.52 10.77
CA GLU A 319 -24.10 -33.14 11.92
C GLU A 319 -22.76 -32.57 11.51
N LEU A 320 -22.09 -33.19 10.53
CA LEU A 320 -20.84 -32.63 10.00
C LEU A 320 -21.01 -31.26 9.37
N SER A 321 -22.15 -31.03 8.70
CA SER A 321 -22.47 -29.71 8.14
C SER A 321 -22.67 -28.64 9.24
N LEU A 322 -23.27 -29.02 10.37
CA LEU A 322 -23.40 -28.12 11.52
C LEU A 322 -22.06 -27.85 12.22
N ALA A 323 -21.17 -28.85 12.24
CA ALA A 323 -19.82 -28.70 12.80
C ALA A 323 -18.98 -27.69 12.02
N ASP A 324 -19.06 -27.67 10.69
CA ASP A 324 -18.32 -26.76 9.81
C ASP A 324 -18.72 -25.28 9.99
N THR A 325 -19.96 -25.03 10.34
CA THR A 325 -20.46 -23.65 10.52
C THR A 325 -20.18 -23.06 11.91
N ALA A 326 -19.35 -23.72 12.75
CA ALA A 326 -19.15 -23.37 14.16
C ALA A 326 -20.48 -23.21 14.95
N THR A 327 -21.58 -23.74 14.39
CA THR A 327 -22.94 -23.70 14.95
C THR A 327 -23.27 -24.98 15.75
N LEU A 328 -22.31 -25.90 15.93
CA LEU A 328 -22.46 -26.91 16.97
C LEU A 328 -22.66 -26.18 18.30
N SER A 329 -23.92 -26.00 18.69
CA SER A 329 -24.25 -25.50 20.01
C SER A 329 -23.91 -26.59 21.02
N ILE A 330 -22.61 -26.63 21.41
CA ILE A 330 -22.17 -27.50 22.50
C ILE A 330 -22.66 -26.86 23.80
N LYS A 331 -23.48 -27.57 24.56
CA LYS A 331 -23.81 -27.16 25.90
C LYS A 331 -22.56 -27.18 26.74
N LYS A 332 -22.29 -26.10 27.47
CA LYS A 332 -21.12 -26.00 28.34
C LYS A 332 -21.56 -26.27 29.79
N GLU A 333 -21.65 -27.55 30.16
CA GLU A 333 -22.01 -27.97 31.48
C GLU A 333 -20.87 -28.79 32.14
N PRO A 334 -20.71 -28.75 33.46
CA PRO A 334 -19.77 -29.63 34.14
C PRO A 334 -20.23 -31.07 34.04
N ILE A 335 -19.42 -31.95 33.47
CA ILE A 335 -19.80 -33.33 33.17
C ILE A 335 -18.65 -34.25 33.56
N ASP A 336 -18.96 -35.39 34.12
CA ASP A 336 -18.04 -36.51 34.26
C ASP A 336 -18.05 -37.41 33.00
N PRO A 337 -17.05 -37.35 32.14
CA PRO A 337 -17.00 -38.13 30.91
C PRO A 337 -16.92 -39.65 31.18
N VAL A 338 -16.34 -40.06 32.32
CA VAL A 338 -16.25 -41.48 32.70
C VAL A 338 -17.65 -42.03 33.03
N ALA A 339 -18.46 -41.24 33.70
CA ALA A 339 -19.85 -41.61 33.96
C ALA A 339 -20.69 -41.75 32.67
N VAL A 340 -20.49 -40.83 31.69
CA VAL A 340 -21.15 -40.92 30.37
C VAL A 340 -20.66 -42.15 29.60
N LEU A 341 -19.35 -42.43 29.64
CA LEU A 341 -18.79 -43.62 28.99
C LEU A 341 -19.31 -44.90 29.56
N ASN A 342 -19.36 -45.04 30.90
CA ASN A 342 -19.86 -46.24 31.57
C ASN A 342 -21.35 -46.47 31.24
N LYS A 343 -22.18 -45.42 31.18
CA LYS A 343 -23.54 -45.51 30.73
C LYS A 343 -23.65 -46.02 29.29
N THR A 344 -22.80 -45.46 28.38
CA THR A 344 -22.76 -45.89 26.98
C THR A 344 -22.31 -47.33 26.85
N LEU A 345 -21.25 -47.75 27.56
CA LEU A 345 -20.78 -49.15 27.59
C LEU A 345 -21.92 -50.11 28.02
N GLY A 346 -22.76 -49.72 28.96
CA GLY A 346 -23.92 -50.51 29.35
C GLY A 346 -24.83 -50.88 28.17
N HIS A 347 -25.01 -49.99 27.22
CA HIS A 347 -25.83 -50.22 26.01
C HIS A 347 -25.15 -51.16 25.00
N PHE A 348 -23.81 -51.23 25.03
CA PHE A 348 -23.01 -52.02 24.09
C PHE A 348 -22.62 -53.39 24.62
N LYS A 349 -22.73 -53.64 25.93
CA LYS A 349 -22.24 -54.83 26.59
C LYS A 349 -22.72 -56.15 25.95
N GLN A 350 -24.01 -56.22 25.59
CA GLN A 350 -24.55 -57.41 24.95
C GLN A 350 -23.97 -57.62 23.55
N ARG A 351 -23.85 -56.57 22.76
CA ARG A 351 -23.30 -56.60 21.39
C ARG A 351 -21.83 -57.03 21.38
N PHE A 352 -21.03 -56.56 22.33
CA PHE A 352 -19.62 -56.99 22.49
C PHE A 352 -19.53 -58.48 22.84
N ALA A 353 -20.40 -58.96 23.75
CA ALA A 353 -20.46 -60.38 24.11
C ALA A 353 -20.88 -61.27 22.92
N GLU A 354 -21.87 -60.87 22.13
CA GLU A 354 -22.33 -61.55 20.90
C GLU A 354 -21.22 -61.62 19.85
N ASN A 355 -20.34 -60.60 19.76
CA ASN A 355 -19.21 -60.56 18.87
C ASN A 355 -17.91 -61.13 19.47
N GLN A 356 -17.96 -61.77 20.65
CA GLN A 356 -16.83 -62.37 21.34
C GLN A 356 -15.68 -61.41 21.64
N ILE A 357 -16.01 -60.10 21.89
CA ILE A 357 -15.07 -59.07 22.26
C ILE A 357 -15.17 -58.81 23.74
N THR A 358 -14.05 -58.97 24.48
CA THR A 358 -13.97 -58.68 25.90
C THR A 358 -13.64 -57.22 26.16
N ILE A 359 -14.41 -56.56 27.03
CA ILE A 359 -14.09 -55.16 27.43
C ILE A 359 -13.27 -55.18 28.73
N GLU A 360 -12.06 -54.64 28.68
CA GLU A 360 -11.18 -54.41 29.82
C GLU A 360 -11.24 -52.90 30.19
N ASN A 361 -12.06 -52.59 31.19
CA ASN A 361 -12.27 -51.21 31.65
C ASN A 361 -11.38 -50.91 32.87
N HIS A 362 -10.29 -50.16 32.66
CA HIS A 362 -9.33 -49.74 33.70
C HIS A 362 -9.69 -48.39 34.36
N LEU A 363 -10.90 -47.88 34.14
CA LEU A 363 -11.38 -46.60 34.71
C LEU A 363 -12.06 -46.80 36.08
N GLU A 364 -12.39 -48.04 36.44
CA GLU A 364 -13.12 -48.32 37.68
C GLU A 364 -12.24 -48.00 38.90
N GLY A 365 -12.84 -47.33 39.90
CA GLY A 365 -12.17 -46.91 41.13
C GLY A 365 -11.27 -45.69 41.04
N GLN A 366 -11.22 -45.03 39.88
CA GLN A 366 -10.51 -43.77 39.74
C GLN A 366 -11.36 -42.57 40.20
N PRO A 367 -10.75 -41.49 40.70
CA PRO A 367 -11.50 -40.27 41.09
C PRO A 367 -12.20 -39.65 39.88
N PRO A 368 -13.43 -39.11 40.09
CA PRO A 368 -14.17 -38.50 39.01
C PRO A 368 -13.42 -37.31 38.39
N ILE A 369 -13.60 -37.15 37.11
CA ILE A 369 -13.00 -36.05 36.33
C ILE A 369 -14.15 -35.20 35.80
N ILE A 370 -14.06 -33.90 36.07
CA ILE A 370 -15.07 -32.96 35.55
C ILE A 370 -14.48 -32.15 34.44
N ILE A 371 -15.10 -32.18 33.25
CA ILE A 371 -14.82 -31.33 32.14
C ILE A 371 -15.99 -30.45 31.82
N ILE A 372 -15.78 -29.30 31.15
CA ILE A 372 -16.87 -28.49 30.63
C ILE A 372 -17.24 -29.02 29.24
N GLY A 373 -18.44 -29.56 29.09
CA GLY A 373 -18.84 -30.21 27.84
C GLY A 373 -20.33 -30.45 27.71
N ASP A 374 -20.70 -31.34 26.79
CA ASP A 374 -22.06 -31.73 26.44
C ASP A 374 -22.19 -33.28 26.56
N ALA A 375 -23.07 -33.77 27.44
CA ALA A 375 -23.25 -35.20 27.67
C ALA A 375 -23.74 -35.94 26.43
N ASP A 376 -24.64 -35.35 25.63
CA ASP A 376 -25.14 -35.97 24.41
C ASP A 376 -24.04 -36.12 23.36
N ARG A 377 -23.17 -35.13 23.26
CA ARG A 377 -21.98 -35.18 22.35
C ARG A 377 -20.91 -36.17 22.81
N LEU A 378 -20.64 -36.24 24.10
CA LEU A 378 -19.77 -37.29 24.65
C LEU A 378 -20.34 -38.70 24.45
N GLN A 379 -21.64 -38.90 24.67
CA GLN A 379 -22.29 -40.17 24.38
C GLN A 379 -22.15 -40.56 22.90
N GLN A 380 -22.32 -39.61 21.99
CA GLN A 380 -22.16 -39.82 20.57
C GLN A 380 -20.70 -40.18 20.21
N LEU A 381 -19.71 -39.44 20.77
CA LEU A 381 -18.28 -39.74 20.63
C LEU A 381 -18.00 -41.17 21.01
N PHE A 382 -18.38 -41.56 22.23
CA PHE A 382 -18.13 -42.91 22.71
C PHE A 382 -18.86 -43.98 21.93
N SER A 383 -20.13 -43.71 21.52
CA SER A 383 -20.86 -44.64 20.66
C SER A 383 -20.16 -44.87 19.33
N ASN A 384 -19.63 -43.84 18.71
CA ASN A 384 -18.89 -43.97 17.44
C ASN A 384 -17.60 -44.78 17.60
N LEU A 385 -16.87 -44.58 18.71
CA LEU A 385 -15.64 -45.36 18.98
C LEU A 385 -15.97 -46.81 19.25
N LEU A 386 -17.01 -47.13 20.06
CA LEU A 386 -17.45 -48.48 20.36
C LEU A 386 -17.98 -49.20 19.11
N GLU A 387 -18.76 -48.51 18.26
CA GLU A 387 -19.19 -49.01 16.96
C GLU A 387 -17.99 -49.34 16.06
N ASN A 388 -16.96 -48.47 16.06
CA ASN A 388 -15.74 -48.68 15.28
C ASN A 388 -15.02 -49.97 15.74
N THR A 389 -14.87 -50.16 17.04
CA THR A 389 -14.28 -51.41 17.60
C THR A 389 -15.11 -52.65 17.21
N LEU A 390 -16.43 -52.62 17.29
CA LEU A 390 -17.30 -53.74 16.90
C LEU A 390 -17.17 -54.08 15.40
N HIS A 391 -16.80 -53.11 14.57
CA HIS A 391 -16.65 -53.31 13.13
C HIS A 391 -15.28 -53.86 12.71
N TYR A 392 -14.21 -53.47 13.44
CA TYR A 392 -12.84 -53.67 13.01
C TYR A 392 -12.00 -54.57 13.93
N ALA A 393 -12.40 -54.76 15.19
CA ALA A 393 -11.69 -55.70 16.08
C ALA A 393 -11.89 -57.13 15.62
N ASP A 394 -10.85 -57.93 15.75
CA ASP A 394 -10.90 -59.37 15.51
C ASP A 394 -11.79 -60.07 16.56
N ALA A 395 -12.39 -61.19 16.17
CA ALA A 395 -13.20 -62.01 17.07
C ALA A 395 -12.62 -63.43 17.13
N PRO A 396 -12.23 -63.94 18.32
CA PRO A 396 -12.28 -63.31 19.65
C PRO A 396 -11.26 -62.20 19.81
N GLY A 397 -11.68 -61.11 20.51
CA GLY A 397 -10.85 -59.94 20.67
C GLY A 397 -11.03 -59.20 21.99
N THR A 398 -10.29 -58.14 22.19
CA THR A 398 -10.31 -57.29 23.37
C THR A 398 -10.44 -55.82 23.02
N LEU A 399 -11.15 -55.06 23.85
CA LEU A 399 -11.14 -53.60 23.87
C LEU A 399 -10.65 -53.15 25.24
N GLN A 400 -9.45 -52.53 25.29
CA GLN A 400 -8.91 -51.94 26.50
C GLN A 400 -9.33 -50.45 26.54
N ILE A 401 -9.87 -50.01 27.66
CA ILE A 401 -10.22 -48.61 27.92
C ILE A 401 -9.45 -48.17 29.15
N GLY A 402 -8.66 -47.14 29.04
CA GLY A 402 -7.86 -46.63 30.16
C GLY A 402 -7.70 -45.13 30.11
N GLN A 403 -7.07 -44.58 31.13
CA GLN A 403 -6.77 -43.15 31.19
C GLN A 403 -5.33 -42.92 31.69
N GLU A 404 -4.79 -41.82 31.21
CA GLU A 404 -3.54 -41.26 31.71
C GLU A 404 -3.80 -39.85 32.20
N ARG A 405 -3.29 -39.48 33.37
CA ARG A 405 -3.55 -38.17 33.96
C ARG A 405 -2.23 -37.44 34.20
N SER A 406 -2.14 -36.25 33.66
CA SER A 406 -1.05 -35.32 33.90
C SER A 406 -1.57 -34.07 34.60
N ALA A 407 -0.68 -33.15 35.01
CA ALA A 407 -1.06 -31.94 35.74
C ALA A 407 -2.09 -31.05 35.02
N ASN A 408 -2.05 -30.97 33.67
CA ASN A 408 -2.89 -30.07 32.85
C ASN A 408 -3.71 -30.80 31.77
N GLN A 409 -3.59 -32.13 31.67
CA GLN A 409 -4.17 -32.91 30.60
C GLN A 409 -4.73 -34.22 31.14
N TRP A 410 -5.86 -34.59 30.61
CA TRP A 410 -6.45 -35.90 30.83
C TRP A 410 -6.59 -36.59 29.47
N VAL A 411 -5.97 -37.76 29.35
CA VAL A 411 -5.99 -38.58 28.14
C VAL A 411 -6.83 -39.83 28.42
N LEU A 412 -7.88 -40.03 27.63
CA LEU A 412 -8.67 -41.23 27.60
C LEU A 412 -8.29 -42.05 26.37
N PHE A 413 -8.00 -43.30 26.49
CA PHE A 413 -7.64 -44.13 25.33
C PHE A 413 -8.53 -45.36 25.18
N PHE A 414 -8.73 -45.75 23.92
CA PHE A 414 -9.43 -46.93 23.47
C PHE A 414 -8.46 -47.73 22.60
N GLU A 415 -8.12 -48.97 23.00
CA GLU A 415 -7.20 -49.83 22.26
C GLU A 415 -7.90 -51.15 21.94
N ASP A 416 -8.04 -51.46 20.65
CA ASP A 416 -8.63 -52.71 20.20
C ASP A 416 -7.57 -53.73 19.77
N SER A 417 -7.99 -55.02 19.65
CA SER A 417 -7.15 -56.12 19.19
C SER A 417 -7.33 -56.44 17.71
N GLY A 418 -7.69 -55.41 16.91
CA GLY A 418 -7.84 -55.59 15.47
C GLY A 418 -6.51 -55.67 14.71
N PRO A 419 -6.52 -55.65 13.40
CA PRO A 419 -5.33 -55.79 12.56
C PRO A 419 -4.46 -54.51 12.52
N GLY A 420 -4.87 -53.42 13.19
CA GLY A 420 -4.24 -52.12 13.06
C GLY A 420 -4.48 -51.48 11.66
N VAL A 421 -3.73 -50.44 11.37
CA VAL A 421 -3.84 -49.73 10.08
C VAL A 421 -2.43 -49.44 9.53
N PRO A 422 -2.26 -49.33 8.22
CA PRO A 422 -0.99 -48.87 7.62
C PRO A 422 -0.56 -47.51 8.18
N GLU A 423 0.75 -47.30 8.35
CA GLU A 423 1.27 -46.05 8.97
C GLU A 423 0.87 -44.80 8.19
N ASP A 424 0.83 -44.86 6.85
CA ASP A 424 0.40 -43.80 5.98
C ASP A 424 -1.12 -43.49 6.06
N ALA A 425 -1.91 -44.40 6.60
CA ALA A 425 -3.34 -44.24 6.81
C ALA A 425 -3.69 -43.56 8.15
N LEU A 426 -2.81 -43.57 9.16
CA LEU A 426 -3.07 -43.07 10.52
C LEU A 426 -3.49 -41.60 10.49
N ASP A 427 -2.78 -40.76 9.77
CA ASP A 427 -3.07 -39.32 9.68
C ASP A 427 -4.41 -39.02 8.98
N HIS A 428 -4.90 -39.97 8.17
CA HIS A 428 -6.11 -39.84 7.39
C HIS A 428 -7.36 -40.47 8.02
N LEU A 429 -7.22 -41.21 9.14
CA LEU A 429 -8.36 -41.90 9.77
C LEU A 429 -9.51 -40.99 10.20
N PHE A 430 -9.18 -39.75 10.51
CA PHE A 430 -10.15 -38.73 10.89
C PHE A 430 -10.64 -37.86 9.72
N ASP A 431 -10.19 -38.15 8.49
CA ASP A 431 -10.68 -37.49 7.30
C ASP A 431 -12.08 -38.02 6.97
N ARG A 432 -12.92 -37.16 6.39
CA ARG A 432 -14.32 -37.50 6.08
C ARG A 432 -14.37 -38.56 4.98
N LEU A 433 -15.22 -39.58 5.18
CA LEU A 433 -15.44 -40.69 4.25
C LEU A 433 -14.16 -41.51 3.96
N TYR A 434 -13.10 -41.30 4.76
CA TYR A 434 -11.86 -42.06 4.59
C TYR A 434 -12.05 -43.48 5.14
N ARG A 435 -11.56 -44.48 4.39
CA ARG A 435 -11.57 -45.90 4.72
C ARG A 435 -10.28 -46.53 4.20
N VAL A 436 -9.59 -47.29 5.05
CA VAL A 436 -8.33 -48.00 4.71
C VAL A 436 -8.54 -48.99 3.59
N ASP A 437 -9.64 -49.75 3.62
CA ASP A 437 -10.02 -50.74 2.58
C ASP A 437 -11.41 -50.42 2.00
N ARG A 438 -11.49 -49.95 0.79
CA ARG A 438 -12.73 -49.77 0.04
C ARG A 438 -13.33 -51.10 -0.47
N SER A 439 -12.57 -52.21 -0.47
CA SER A 439 -12.94 -53.48 -1.12
C SER A 439 -13.45 -54.56 -0.16
N ARG A 440 -13.19 -54.48 1.14
CA ARG A 440 -13.60 -55.50 2.09
C ARG A 440 -14.97 -55.19 2.72
N ASN A 441 -15.99 -55.88 2.23
CA ASN A 441 -17.34 -56.02 2.80
C ASN A 441 -18.25 -54.77 2.83
N HIS A 442 -19.01 -54.58 1.77
CA HIS A 442 -20.23 -53.77 1.77
C HIS A 442 -21.27 -54.22 2.84
N THR A 443 -21.18 -55.43 3.33
CA THR A 443 -22.10 -55.99 4.33
C THR A 443 -21.77 -55.67 5.78
N LYS A 444 -20.56 -55.19 6.10
CA LYS A 444 -20.11 -54.80 7.45
C LYS A 444 -19.61 -53.35 7.54
N GLY A 445 -19.68 -52.60 6.45
CA GLY A 445 -18.98 -51.32 6.34
C GLY A 445 -19.68 -50.12 7.03
N GLY A 446 -18.94 -49.32 7.81
CA GLY A 446 -19.36 -48.02 8.28
C GLY A 446 -19.28 -46.93 7.18
N SER A 447 -19.98 -45.82 7.34
CA SER A 447 -20.00 -44.68 6.40
C SER A 447 -18.67 -43.93 6.24
N GLY A 448 -17.64 -44.26 7.03
CA GLY A 448 -16.38 -43.48 7.10
C GLY A 448 -16.54 -42.09 7.72
N LEU A 449 -17.73 -41.79 8.30
CA LEU A 449 -18.03 -40.51 8.92
C LEU A 449 -17.82 -40.54 10.46
N GLY A 450 -17.86 -41.72 11.09
CA GLY A 450 -17.84 -41.85 12.54
C GLY A 450 -16.60 -41.23 13.22
N LEU A 451 -15.38 -41.50 12.71
CA LEU A 451 -14.15 -40.94 13.28
C LEU A 451 -14.01 -39.44 12.99
N SER A 452 -14.49 -38.95 11.85
CA SER A 452 -14.49 -37.51 11.55
C SER A 452 -15.48 -36.75 12.45
N ILE A 453 -16.60 -37.37 12.82
CA ILE A 453 -17.52 -36.83 13.85
C ILE A 453 -16.84 -36.82 15.21
N CYS A 454 -16.10 -37.87 15.58
CA CYS A 454 -15.34 -37.90 16.83
C CYS A 454 -14.35 -36.73 16.90
N LYS A 455 -13.58 -36.48 15.84
CA LYS A 455 -12.64 -35.34 15.76
C LYS A 455 -13.38 -34.00 15.91
N SER A 456 -14.53 -33.84 15.24
CA SER A 456 -15.33 -32.60 15.34
C SER A 456 -15.86 -32.36 16.75
N ILE A 457 -16.33 -33.41 17.44
CA ILE A 457 -16.80 -33.31 18.83
C ILE A 457 -15.66 -32.95 19.77
N VAL A 458 -14.52 -33.67 19.69
CA VAL A 458 -13.35 -33.45 20.55
C VAL A 458 -12.80 -32.04 20.37
N ASN A 459 -12.64 -31.59 19.13
CA ASN A 459 -12.20 -30.22 18.83
C ASN A 459 -13.18 -29.17 19.37
N GLY A 460 -14.48 -29.41 19.22
CA GLY A 460 -15.53 -28.53 19.75
C GLY A 460 -15.54 -28.44 21.28
N LEU A 461 -15.05 -29.47 21.97
CA LEU A 461 -14.83 -29.50 23.42
C LEU A 461 -13.45 -28.95 23.84
N GLY A 462 -12.63 -28.47 22.87
CA GLY A 462 -11.30 -27.94 23.12
C GLY A 462 -10.22 -29.00 23.36
N GLY A 463 -10.49 -30.26 23.01
CA GLY A 463 -9.56 -31.38 23.12
C GLY A 463 -8.86 -31.70 21.80
N GLU A 464 -8.03 -32.74 21.82
CA GLU A 464 -7.34 -33.30 20.66
C GLU A 464 -7.58 -34.82 20.60
N ILE A 465 -7.70 -35.39 19.38
CA ILE A 465 -7.84 -36.82 19.15
C ILE A 465 -6.73 -37.31 18.22
N ARG A 466 -6.09 -38.42 18.58
CA ARG A 466 -5.03 -39.03 17.80
C ARG A 466 -5.25 -40.53 17.68
N ALA A 467 -4.64 -41.15 16.67
CA ALA A 467 -4.65 -42.58 16.45
C ALA A 467 -3.22 -43.09 16.27
N THR A 468 -2.93 -44.24 16.86
CA THR A 468 -1.66 -44.94 16.74
C THR A 468 -1.93 -46.43 16.65
N ASN A 469 -1.01 -47.22 16.04
CA ASN A 469 -1.09 -48.65 16.11
C ASN A 469 -0.66 -49.12 17.53
N ALA A 470 -1.45 -50.00 18.11
CA ALA A 470 -1.15 -50.60 19.39
C ALA A 470 0.03 -51.56 19.31
N ALA A 471 0.85 -51.67 20.38
CA ALA A 471 1.99 -52.59 20.46
C ALA A 471 1.53 -54.07 20.40
N SER A 472 0.32 -54.36 20.83
CA SER A 472 -0.35 -55.66 20.80
C SER A 472 -0.92 -56.03 19.43
N GLY A 473 -0.82 -55.16 18.42
CA GLY A 473 -1.62 -55.15 17.21
C GLY A 473 -2.92 -54.36 17.46
N GLY A 474 -3.61 -53.93 16.45
CA GLY A 474 -4.86 -53.15 16.58
C GLY A 474 -4.65 -51.64 16.59
N LEU A 475 -5.73 -50.92 16.80
CA LEU A 475 -5.77 -49.46 16.76
C LEU A 475 -5.94 -48.88 18.18
N ARG A 476 -5.10 -47.94 18.55
CA ARG A 476 -5.23 -47.13 19.76
C ARG A 476 -5.67 -45.71 19.41
N ILE A 477 -6.84 -45.30 19.91
CA ILE A 477 -7.36 -43.95 19.77
C ILE A 477 -7.22 -43.26 21.12
N GLU A 478 -6.55 -42.11 21.13
CA GLU A 478 -6.32 -41.28 22.30
C GLU A 478 -7.08 -39.98 22.17
N ILE A 479 -7.79 -39.59 23.22
CA ILE A 479 -8.56 -38.36 23.33
C ILE A 479 -7.99 -37.58 24.51
N GLU A 480 -7.48 -36.41 24.18
CA GLU A 480 -6.91 -35.49 25.16
C GLU A 480 -7.89 -34.37 25.42
N PHE A 481 -8.25 -34.11 26.67
CA PHE A 481 -9.03 -32.99 27.10
C PHE A 481 -8.22 -32.05 27.98
N PRO A 482 -8.33 -30.72 27.84
CA PRO A 482 -7.71 -29.79 28.77
C PRO A 482 -8.38 -29.98 30.14
N PHE A 483 -7.57 -30.17 31.14
CA PHE A 483 -8.02 -30.41 32.48
C PHE A 483 -7.47 -29.35 33.42
N ASN A 484 -8.33 -28.48 33.94
CA ASN A 484 -7.99 -27.55 35.00
C ASN A 484 -8.28 -28.28 36.34
N GLN A 485 -7.24 -28.63 37.08
CA GLN A 485 -7.43 -28.87 38.50
C GLN A 485 -7.83 -27.54 39.13
N GLU A 486 -9.12 -27.35 39.47
CA GLU A 486 -9.46 -26.36 40.46
C GLU A 486 -8.68 -26.72 41.73
N LYS A 487 -7.82 -25.79 42.16
CA LYS A 487 -7.20 -25.87 43.49
C LYS A 487 -8.32 -25.73 44.49
N ASP A 488 -8.63 -26.85 45.20
CA ASP A 488 -9.31 -26.79 46.48
C ASP A 488 -8.58 -25.84 47.45
#